data_6c8731e690d1152a11d2cca704e928ca
#
_entry.id   6c8731e690d1152a11d2cca704e928ca
#
_cell.length_a   1.000
_cell.length_b   1.000
_cell.length_c   1.000
_cell.angle_alpha   90.00
_cell.angle_beta   90.00
_cell.angle_gamma   90.00
#
_symmetry.space_group_name_H-M   'P 1'
#
loop_
_entity.id
_entity.type
_entity.pdbx_description
1 polymer ?
#
loop_
_entity_poly.entity_id
_entity_poly.type
_entity_poly.pdbx_seq_one_letter_code
_entity_poly.pdbx_strand_id
1 'polypeptide(L)'
;MGQVEIYSHSEKGYKTMFSFGAWRIGMLREYERFIHLTYLERHCLSDEAFALLAGRAVLVTHEADGYVFTLMEPEKVYNIPKGLWHNIYVDSTAVVIIAENSETGRENSEYEPFDMRDFSEEIRRKIRP
;
A
#
# COMPACT_ATOMS: atom_id res chain seq x y z
N MET A 1 31.50 10.48 10.31
CA MET A 1 30.20 11.14 10.47
C MET A 1 29.49 11.17 9.12
N GLY A 2 28.21 10.87 9.11
CA GLY A 2 27.45 10.78 7.87
C GLY A 2 26.89 12.12 7.41
N GLN A 3 26.27 12.07 6.23
CA GLN A 3 25.55 13.19 5.64
C GLN A 3 24.09 12.78 5.47
N VAL A 4 23.22 13.74 5.14
CA VAL A 4 21.83 13.40 4.78
C VAL A 4 21.86 12.51 3.56
N GLU A 5 21.17 11.38 3.65
CA GLU A 5 20.99 10.45 2.52
C GLU A 5 19.67 10.78 1.83
N ILE A 6 19.72 10.89 0.52
CA ILE A 6 18.54 11.27 -0.26
C ILE A 6 18.22 10.15 -1.24
N TYR A 7 16.98 9.66 -1.16
CA TYR A 7 16.50 8.57 -2.00
C TYR A 7 15.31 9.04 -2.82
N SER A 8 15.21 8.55 -4.05
CA SER A 8 14.09 8.87 -4.92
C SER A 8 13.71 7.66 -5.76
N HIS A 9 12.49 7.68 -6.27
CA HIS A 9 11.96 6.62 -7.12
C HIS A 9 11.06 7.27 -8.17
N SER A 10 11.44 7.16 -9.44
CA SER A 10 10.69 7.74 -10.56
C SER A 10 10.12 6.70 -11.51
N GLU A 11 10.42 5.42 -11.30
CA GLU A 11 9.95 4.33 -12.14
C GLU A 11 8.66 3.72 -11.59
N LYS A 12 8.02 2.87 -12.38
CA LYS A 12 6.84 2.13 -11.94
C LYS A 12 7.22 1.09 -10.88
N GLY A 13 6.26 0.80 -10.01
CA GLY A 13 6.42 -0.26 -9.02
C GLY A 13 6.86 0.22 -7.66
N TYR A 14 7.16 -0.75 -6.81
CA TYR A 14 7.64 -0.54 -5.44
C TYR A 14 9.17 -0.60 -5.41
N LYS A 15 9.76 0.34 -4.70
CA LYS A 15 11.21 0.34 -4.47
C LYS A 15 11.50 0.62 -3.00
N THR A 16 12.30 -0.23 -2.37
CA THR A 16 12.81 0.06 -1.04
C THR A 16 13.80 1.20 -1.13
N MET A 17 13.55 2.27 -0.38
CA MET A 17 14.43 3.43 -0.34
C MET A 17 15.62 3.15 0.57
N PHE A 18 15.35 2.77 1.81
CA PHE A 18 16.37 2.39 2.79
C PHE A 18 15.74 1.60 3.91
N SER A 19 16.59 0.98 4.73
CA SER A 19 16.14 0.24 5.91
C SER A 19 17.04 0.55 7.10
N PHE A 20 16.47 0.44 8.29
CA PHE A 20 17.22 0.58 9.54
C PHE A 20 16.60 -0.33 10.59
N GLY A 21 17.43 -1.21 11.15
CA GLY A 21 16.95 -2.16 12.15
C GLY A 21 15.83 -3.04 11.58
N ALA A 22 14.70 -3.05 12.28
CA ALA A 22 13.60 -3.94 11.93
C ALA A 22 12.62 -3.34 10.90
N TRP A 23 12.85 -2.14 10.38
CA TRP A 23 11.92 -1.51 9.46
C TRP A 23 12.60 -0.96 8.20
N ARG A 24 11.79 -0.76 7.17
CA ARG A 24 12.23 -0.16 5.91
C ARG A 24 11.19 0.84 5.43
N ILE A 25 11.66 1.81 4.64
CA ILE A 25 10.81 2.78 3.94
C ILE A 25 10.85 2.45 2.46
N GLY A 26 9.68 2.30 1.86
CA GLY A 26 9.54 2.08 0.43
C GLY A 26 8.71 3.17 -0.22
N MET A 27 8.80 3.26 -1.53
CA MET A 27 7.96 4.15 -2.32
C MET A 27 7.29 3.36 -3.42
N LEU A 28 5.97 3.51 -3.52
CA LEU A 28 5.15 2.83 -4.51
C LEU A 28 4.63 3.83 -5.54
N ARG A 29 4.80 3.47 -6.81
CA ARG A 29 4.18 4.16 -7.94
C ARG A 29 3.34 3.17 -8.72
N GLU A 30 2.63 3.64 -9.74
CA GLU A 30 1.79 2.79 -10.59
C GLU A 30 2.52 1.51 -11.01
N TYR A 31 1.85 0.39 -10.83
CA TYR A 31 2.33 -0.90 -11.30
C TYR A 31 1.11 -1.81 -11.52
N GLU A 32 1.19 -2.70 -12.49
CA GLU A 32 0.05 -3.50 -12.92
C GLU A 32 -0.66 -4.21 -11.76
N ARG A 33 0.07 -4.84 -10.86
CA ARG A 33 -0.54 -5.57 -9.75
C ARG A 33 -1.24 -4.67 -8.72
N PHE A 34 -1.03 -3.35 -8.79
CA PHE A 34 -1.67 -2.37 -7.90
C PHE A 34 -2.76 -1.57 -8.60
N ILE A 35 -2.99 -1.80 -9.90
CA ILE A 35 -4.14 -1.26 -10.62
C ILE A 35 -5.16 -2.36 -10.96
N HIS A 36 -4.74 -3.63 -10.92
CA HIS A 36 -5.59 -4.80 -11.10
C HIS A 36 -5.42 -5.73 -9.91
N LEU A 37 -6.08 -5.39 -8.81
CA LEU A 37 -5.99 -6.20 -7.59
C LEU A 37 -6.68 -7.54 -7.78
N THR A 38 -5.96 -8.62 -7.51
CA THR A 38 -6.48 -9.99 -7.60
C THR A 38 -6.44 -10.71 -6.25
N TYR A 39 -5.86 -10.09 -5.23
CA TYR A 39 -5.75 -10.66 -3.90
C TYR A 39 -5.66 -9.57 -2.85
N LEU A 40 -5.96 -9.95 -1.62
CA LEU A 40 -5.56 -9.21 -0.43
C LEU A 40 -4.49 -10.02 0.28
N GLU A 41 -3.65 -9.34 1.04
CA GLU A 41 -2.60 -9.98 1.81
C GLU A 41 -2.64 -9.53 3.26
N ARG A 42 -2.06 -10.32 4.14
CA ARG A 42 -1.81 -9.88 5.52
C ARG A 42 -0.41 -10.27 5.94
N HIS A 43 0.21 -9.37 6.66
CA HIS A 43 1.57 -9.58 7.14
C HIS A 43 1.54 -10.06 8.58
N CYS A 44 2.45 -10.99 8.89
CA CYS A 44 2.46 -11.67 10.18
C CYS A 44 3.52 -11.15 11.15
N LEU A 45 4.41 -10.26 10.69
CA LEU A 45 5.51 -9.75 11.50
C LEU A 45 5.21 -8.43 12.20
N SER A 46 4.54 -7.51 11.53
CA SER A 46 4.33 -6.16 12.06
C SER A 46 3.18 -5.45 11.37
N ASP A 47 2.84 -4.28 11.89
CA ASP A 47 1.99 -3.33 11.18
C ASP A 47 2.69 -2.83 9.93
N GLU A 48 1.91 -2.19 9.05
CA GLU A 48 2.40 -1.53 7.85
C GLU A 48 1.73 -0.17 7.75
N ALA A 49 2.50 0.89 7.49
CA ALA A 49 1.97 2.23 7.43
C ALA A 49 2.11 2.83 6.03
N PHE A 50 1.12 3.60 5.62
CA PHE A 50 1.03 4.20 4.29
C PHE A 50 0.79 5.70 4.41
N ALA A 51 1.41 6.47 3.52
CA ALA A 51 1.13 7.90 3.38
C ALA A 51 1.13 8.28 1.90
N LEU A 52 0.11 9.03 1.48
CA LEU A 52 -0.04 9.47 0.09
C LEU A 52 0.67 10.80 -0.11
N LEU A 53 1.60 10.86 -1.06
CA LEU A 53 2.30 12.10 -1.44
C LEU A 53 1.65 12.79 -2.61
N ALA A 54 1.11 12.03 -3.56
CA ALA A 54 0.51 12.58 -4.78
C ALA A 54 -0.46 11.57 -5.38
N GLY A 55 -1.35 12.04 -6.24
CA GLY A 55 -2.27 11.18 -6.99
C GLY A 55 -3.39 10.62 -6.14
N ARG A 56 -3.91 9.46 -6.55
CA ARG A 56 -5.03 8.78 -5.89
C ARG A 56 -4.66 7.36 -5.56
N ALA A 57 -5.05 6.95 -4.37
CA ALA A 57 -4.86 5.57 -3.91
C ALA A 57 -6.01 5.17 -2.99
N VAL A 58 -6.35 3.90 -3.00
CA VAL A 58 -7.41 3.34 -2.17
C VAL A 58 -6.84 2.15 -1.40
N LEU A 59 -6.95 2.20 -0.07
CA LEU A 59 -6.67 1.04 0.75
C LEU A 59 -7.91 0.17 0.80
N VAL A 60 -7.75 -1.11 0.46
CA VAL A 60 -8.82 -2.10 0.55
C VAL A 60 -8.51 -2.98 1.74
N THR A 61 -9.47 -3.11 2.65
CA THR A 61 -9.33 -4.00 3.80
C THR A 61 -10.53 -4.93 3.88
N HIS A 62 -10.30 -6.13 4.41
CA HIS A 62 -11.37 -7.09 4.67
C HIS A 62 -11.56 -7.16 6.18
N GLU A 63 -12.64 -6.52 6.64
CA GLU A 63 -12.94 -6.36 8.06
C GLU A 63 -14.13 -7.25 8.45
N ALA A 64 -14.58 -7.16 9.70
CA ALA A 64 -15.62 -8.06 10.23
C ALA A 64 -16.90 -8.04 9.39
N ASP A 65 -17.30 -6.86 8.89
CA ASP A 65 -18.55 -6.70 8.15
C ASP A 65 -18.37 -6.71 6.62
N GLY A 66 -17.18 -7.04 6.14
CA GLY A 66 -16.90 -7.11 4.72
C GLY A 66 -15.75 -6.21 4.29
N TYR A 67 -15.71 -5.89 3.00
CA TYR A 67 -14.66 -5.04 2.46
C TYR A 67 -14.90 -3.57 2.79
N VAL A 68 -13.82 -2.89 3.17
CA VAL A 68 -13.83 -1.45 3.40
C VAL A 68 -12.85 -0.81 2.42
N PHE A 69 -13.29 0.26 1.75
CA PHE A 69 -12.51 0.98 0.76
C PHE A 69 -12.20 2.38 1.30
N THR A 70 -10.94 2.63 1.61
CA THR A 70 -10.51 3.91 2.17
C THR A 70 -9.77 4.70 1.12
N LEU A 71 -10.40 5.77 0.61
CA LEU A 71 -9.73 6.69 -0.30
C LEU A 71 -8.71 7.49 0.51
N MET A 72 -7.44 7.34 0.15
CA MET A 72 -6.37 8.01 0.88
C MET A 72 -6.36 9.51 0.61
N GLU A 73 -6.02 10.27 1.63
CA GLU A 73 -5.86 11.72 1.54
C GLU A 73 -4.43 12.09 1.90
N PRO A 74 -3.86 13.14 1.27
CA PRO A 74 -2.54 13.63 1.66
C PRO A 74 -2.53 14.08 3.13
N GLU A 75 -1.35 14.11 3.71
CA GLU A 75 -1.14 14.60 5.09
C GLU A 75 -1.74 13.70 6.18
N LYS A 76 -2.13 12.48 5.82
CA LYS A 76 -2.59 11.46 6.77
C LYS A 76 -1.68 10.25 6.71
N VAL A 77 -1.54 9.58 7.83
CA VAL A 77 -0.83 8.29 7.91
C VAL A 77 -1.87 7.21 8.21
N TYR A 78 -1.87 6.17 7.38
CA TYR A 78 -2.80 5.06 7.48
C TYR A 78 -2.04 3.84 7.97
N ASN A 79 -2.40 3.34 9.13
CA ASN A 79 -1.76 2.16 9.70
C ASN A 79 -2.63 0.93 9.46
N ILE A 80 -2.05 -0.09 8.87
CA ILE A 80 -2.67 -1.41 8.72
C ILE A 80 -2.11 -2.30 9.83
N PRO A 81 -2.92 -2.61 10.84
CA PRO A 81 -2.47 -3.48 11.92
C PRO A 81 -2.06 -4.86 11.41
N LYS A 82 -1.10 -5.46 12.08
CA LYS A 82 -0.66 -6.82 11.79
C LYS A 82 -1.85 -7.77 11.71
N GLY A 83 -1.90 -8.59 10.66
CA GLY A 83 -2.94 -9.58 10.47
C GLY A 83 -4.19 -9.09 9.76
N LEU A 84 -4.33 -7.80 9.49
CA LEU A 84 -5.47 -7.28 8.74
C LEU A 84 -5.27 -7.52 7.24
N TRP A 85 -6.26 -8.16 6.60
CA TRP A 85 -6.26 -8.38 5.16
C TRP A 85 -6.36 -7.04 4.43
N HIS A 86 -5.43 -6.78 3.51
CA HIS A 86 -5.40 -5.50 2.81
C HIS A 86 -4.69 -5.60 1.46
N ASN A 87 -4.90 -4.60 0.65
CA ASN A 87 -4.07 -4.27 -0.51
C ASN A 87 -4.29 -2.80 -0.82
N ILE A 88 -3.56 -2.28 -1.78
CA ILE A 88 -3.67 -0.88 -2.17
C ILE A 88 -3.85 -0.78 -3.69
N TYR A 89 -4.82 0.03 -4.10
CA TYR A 89 -4.99 0.45 -5.49
C TYR A 89 -4.30 1.81 -5.66
N VAL A 90 -3.54 1.98 -6.73
CA VAL A 90 -2.89 3.25 -7.05
C VAL A 90 -3.19 3.64 -8.49
N ASP A 91 -3.44 4.93 -8.74
CA ASP A 91 -3.61 5.40 -10.12
C ASP A 91 -2.25 5.77 -10.74
N SER A 92 -2.27 6.25 -11.98
CA SER A 92 -1.07 6.55 -12.73
C SER A 92 -0.24 7.71 -12.17
N THR A 93 -0.83 8.53 -11.30
CA THR A 93 -0.17 9.70 -10.71
C THR A 93 0.20 9.48 -9.25
N ALA A 94 -0.17 8.33 -8.68
CA ALA A 94 0.02 8.07 -7.25
C ALA A 94 1.49 7.94 -6.87
N VAL A 95 1.81 8.51 -5.72
CA VAL A 95 3.09 8.30 -5.04
C VAL A 95 2.77 8.01 -3.58
N VAL A 96 3.15 6.84 -3.12
CA VAL A 96 2.82 6.36 -1.77
C VAL A 96 4.10 5.98 -1.03
N ILE A 97 4.26 6.47 0.18
CA ILE A 97 5.33 6.05 1.08
C ILE A 97 4.80 4.92 1.95
N ILE A 98 5.60 3.87 2.11
CA ILE A 98 5.25 2.69 2.88
C ILE A 98 6.35 2.42 3.90
N ALA A 99 5.95 2.26 5.18
CA ALA A 99 6.84 1.83 6.24
C ALA A 99 6.40 0.45 6.70
N GLU A 100 7.31 -0.52 6.69
CA GLU A 100 7.01 -1.89 7.08
C GLU A 100 8.23 -2.59 7.64
N ASN A 101 8.03 -3.78 8.22
CA ASN A 101 9.13 -4.59 8.71
C ASN A 101 10.06 -4.95 7.54
N SER A 102 11.37 -4.82 7.75
CA SER A 102 12.36 -5.08 6.70
C SER A 102 12.41 -6.54 6.26
N GLU A 103 11.82 -7.45 7.03
CA GLU A 103 11.76 -8.88 6.71
C GLU A 103 10.42 -9.31 6.12
N THR A 104 9.48 -8.38 5.90
CA THR A 104 8.20 -8.70 5.29
C THR A 104 8.41 -9.24 3.88
N GLY A 105 7.84 -10.39 3.60
CA GLY A 105 7.95 -11.07 2.33
C GLY A 105 6.94 -12.19 2.22
N ARG A 106 7.04 -13.00 1.16
CA ARG A 106 6.07 -14.05 0.88
C ARG A 106 5.99 -15.10 1.98
N GLU A 107 7.13 -15.47 2.57
CA GLU A 107 7.19 -16.56 3.55
C GLU A 107 6.53 -16.21 4.88
N ASN A 108 6.27 -14.94 5.17
CA ASN A 108 5.60 -14.50 6.40
C ASN A 108 4.34 -13.69 6.11
N SER A 109 3.78 -13.87 4.93
CA SER A 109 2.51 -13.24 4.51
C SER A 109 1.54 -14.30 4.05
N GLU A 110 0.25 -14.01 4.18
CA GLU A 110 -0.82 -14.86 3.70
C GLU A 110 -1.62 -14.10 2.66
N TYR A 111 -2.35 -14.82 1.80
CA TYR A 111 -3.06 -14.23 0.66
C TYR A 111 -4.46 -14.80 0.56
N GLU A 112 -5.44 -13.97 0.20
CA GLU A 112 -6.79 -14.39 -0.13
C GLU A 112 -7.25 -13.78 -1.45
N PRO A 113 -8.10 -14.46 -2.23
CA PRO A 113 -8.58 -13.91 -3.51
C PRO A 113 -9.40 -12.63 -3.31
N PHE A 114 -9.27 -11.71 -4.24
CA PHE A 114 -10.06 -10.49 -4.29
C PHE A 114 -10.43 -10.20 -5.75
N ASP A 115 -11.62 -9.65 -5.98
CA ASP A 115 -12.10 -9.30 -7.31
C ASP A 115 -12.40 -7.80 -7.37
N MET A 116 -11.83 -7.10 -8.35
CA MET A 116 -12.06 -5.66 -8.55
C MET A 116 -13.52 -5.31 -8.77
N ARG A 117 -14.37 -6.29 -9.13
CA ARG A 117 -15.82 -6.07 -9.22
C ARG A 117 -16.43 -5.72 -7.86
N ASP A 118 -15.74 -6.05 -6.77
CA ASP A 118 -16.20 -5.74 -5.41
C ASP A 118 -15.95 -4.29 -5.00
N PHE A 119 -15.22 -3.51 -5.82
CA PHE A 119 -15.08 -2.08 -5.57
C PHE A 119 -16.45 -1.41 -5.62
N SER A 120 -16.74 -0.58 -4.62
CA SER A 120 -18.00 0.15 -4.58
C SER A 120 -18.09 1.14 -5.75
N GLU A 121 -19.31 1.41 -6.22
CA GLU A 121 -19.54 2.37 -7.29
C GLU A 121 -19.06 3.77 -6.89
N GLU A 122 -19.23 4.15 -5.64
CA GLU A 122 -18.76 5.43 -5.11
C GLU A 122 -17.24 5.57 -5.25
N ILE A 123 -16.49 4.53 -4.87
CA ILE A 123 -15.03 4.54 -4.97
C ILE A 123 -14.59 4.56 -6.43
N ARG A 124 -15.26 3.80 -7.31
CA ARG A 124 -14.94 3.78 -8.73
C ARG A 124 -15.03 5.18 -9.35
N ARG A 125 -16.05 5.95 -8.98
CA ARG A 125 -16.21 7.32 -9.47
C ARG A 125 -15.11 8.24 -8.98
N LYS A 126 -14.63 8.04 -7.76
CA LYS A 126 -13.59 8.89 -7.16
C LYS A 126 -12.20 8.65 -7.72
N ILE A 127 -11.95 7.47 -8.29
CA ILE A 127 -10.63 7.12 -8.84
C ILE A 127 -10.56 7.24 -10.36
N ARG A 128 -11.66 7.58 -11.03
CA ARG A 128 -11.62 7.84 -12.47
C ARG A 128 -10.88 9.13 -12.75
N PRO A 129 -10.05 9.15 -13.81
CA PRO A 129 -9.36 10.38 -14.22
C PRO A 129 -10.34 11.47 -14.71
#